data_dc7c904414fe92cdd0bf2fb79b257190
#
_entry.id   dc7c904414fe92cdd0bf2fb79b257190
#
_cell.length_a   1.000
_cell.length_b   1.000
_cell.length_c   1.000
_cell.angle_alpha   90.00
_cell.angle_beta   90.00
_cell.angle_gamma   90.00
#
_symmetry.space_group_name_H-M   'P 1'
#
loop_
_entity.id
_entity.type
_entity.pdbx_description
1 polymer ?
#
loop_
_entity_poly.entity_id
_entity_poly.type
_entity_poly.pdbx_seq_one_letter_code
_entity_poly.pdbx_strand_id
1 'polypeptide(L)'
;MIEDFVKKHVAVSSLESPEHAKGGDPRVITCTWFIGKRCNYDCSYCASFYHDNYSPHVTKESAYNFIDQLDIYAQSQKKKFKMSITGGEPFVNPDFLNILAYAKQKPSLTQLAVVSNGSIPLQIYLKATKYLTNITISLHLEQSQQVTERTIDNILKLNQIKTLFCNVNLMLLPGKLNQVKDIITIFEKNNVKYITRKIEPPFEDTTQVIKKGDTQAIKREQETFVYDKIHGKNQNKQDLETRLQEYYSQEELEFLSTKEVNWNNIRLHRETDMLELNTDELKARGLNTWLGWQCFIGIDSLYIQHNGEVYRGNCLLGDKLGDIGGEINWPSQPLVCTATSCGCNADMMVRKTKDPKYKLLID
;
A
#
# COMPACT_ATOMS: atom_id res chain seq x y z
N MET A 1 27.61 13.82 13.39
CA MET A 1 26.47 12.96 12.95
C MET A 1 25.27 13.09 13.87
N ILE A 2 25.34 12.81 15.17
CA ILE A 2 24.20 12.99 16.11
C ILE A 2 23.88 14.48 16.29
N GLU A 3 24.89 15.37 16.39
CA GLU A 3 24.68 16.81 16.50
C GLU A 3 24.08 17.46 15.25
N ASP A 4 24.43 16.97 14.04
CA ASP A 4 23.80 17.44 12.81
C ASP A 4 22.37 16.94 12.66
N PHE A 5 22.09 15.74 13.15
CA PHE A 5 20.74 15.20 13.24
C PHE A 5 19.88 16.02 14.21
N VAL A 6 20.42 16.34 15.39
CA VAL A 6 19.75 17.15 16.43
C VAL A 6 19.54 18.60 15.94
N LYS A 7 20.53 19.23 15.30
CA LYS A 7 20.38 20.59 14.73
C LYS A 7 19.31 20.66 13.63
N LYS A 8 19.21 19.65 12.78
CA LYS A 8 18.12 19.54 11.81
C LYS A 8 16.74 19.39 12.46
N HIS A 9 16.67 18.83 13.68
CA HIS A 9 15.42 18.58 14.40
C HIS A 9 14.99 19.75 15.28
N VAL A 10 15.93 20.55 15.78
CA VAL A 10 15.62 21.74 16.62
C VAL A 10 15.06 22.90 15.78
N ALA A 11 15.37 22.96 14.49
CA ALA A 11 14.78 23.96 13.58
C ALA A 11 13.28 23.77 13.30
N VAL A 12 12.68 22.67 13.76
CA VAL A 12 11.26 22.32 13.51
C VAL A 12 10.31 22.99 14.52
N SER A 13 10.78 23.40 15.69
CA SER A 13 9.94 23.99 16.75
C SER A 13 9.45 25.42 16.47
N SER A 14 9.97 26.10 15.43
CA SER A 14 9.55 27.44 15.00
C SER A 14 8.75 27.44 13.69
N LEU A 15 8.36 26.26 13.19
CA LEU A 15 7.63 26.14 11.94
C LEU A 15 6.15 26.47 12.18
N GLU A 16 5.65 27.50 11.53
CA GLU A 16 4.22 27.74 11.39
C GLU A 16 3.52 26.46 10.91
N SER A 17 2.38 26.14 11.51
CA SER A 17 1.63 24.95 11.15
C SER A 17 1.26 24.97 9.66
N PRO A 18 1.48 23.89 8.90
CA PRO A 18 1.08 23.85 7.50
C PRO A 18 -0.44 24.03 7.38
N GLU A 19 -0.88 24.67 6.29
CA GLU A 19 -2.30 24.90 6.00
C GLU A 19 -2.84 23.89 4.98
N HIS A 20 -1.97 23.42 4.08
CA HIS A 20 -2.30 22.48 3.04
C HIS A 20 -1.24 21.38 2.94
N ALA A 21 -1.68 20.17 2.61
CA ALA A 21 -0.80 19.04 2.34
C ALA A 21 -1.21 18.33 1.06
N LYS A 22 -0.25 17.96 0.22
CA LYS A 22 -0.48 17.30 -1.06
C LYS A 22 0.73 16.47 -1.47
N GLY A 23 0.52 15.19 -1.75
CA GLY A 23 1.55 14.32 -2.29
C GLY A 23 1.22 13.79 -3.69
N GLY A 24 -0.06 13.50 -3.96
CA GLY A 24 -0.52 13.01 -5.26
C GLY A 24 -0.95 14.09 -6.24
N ASP A 25 -1.17 13.71 -7.50
CA ASP A 25 -1.83 14.57 -8.49
C ASP A 25 -3.36 14.58 -8.23
N PRO A 26 -3.97 15.74 -7.95
CA PRO A 26 -5.39 15.84 -7.66
C PRO A 26 -6.29 15.54 -8.87
N ARG A 27 -5.72 15.51 -10.08
CA ARG A 27 -6.42 15.13 -11.32
C ARG A 27 -6.50 13.60 -11.49
N VAL A 28 -5.88 12.84 -10.57
CA VAL A 28 -5.81 11.38 -10.65
C VAL A 28 -6.33 10.75 -9.36
N ILE A 29 -7.40 9.97 -9.48
CA ILE A 29 -7.93 9.17 -8.37
C ILE A 29 -7.00 7.97 -8.17
N THR A 30 -6.46 7.79 -6.96
CA THR A 30 -5.66 6.62 -6.59
C THR A 30 -6.57 5.54 -6.01
N CYS A 31 -6.76 4.45 -6.74
CA CYS A 31 -7.54 3.31 -6.29
C CYS A 31 -6.60 2.20 -5.79
N THR A 32 -6.69 1.85 -4.51
CA THR A 32 -6.01 0.70 -3.92
C THR A 32 -7.03 -0.41 -3.72
N TRP A 33 -6.82 -1.55 -4.37
CA TRP A 33 -7.73 -2.68 -4.33
C TRP A 33 -7.08 -3.91 -3.73
N PHE A 34 -7.58 -4.33 -2.58
CA PHE A 34 -7.26 -5.61 -1.97
C PHE A 34 -8.22 -6.67 -2.52
N ILE A 35 -7.84 -7.33 -3.64
CA ILE A 35 -8.77 -8.12 -4.46
C ILE A 35 -9.26 -9.43 -3.81
N GLY A 36 -8.67 -9.84 -2.70
CA GLY A 36 -9.05 -11.03 -1.96
C GLY A 36 -7.97 -11.49 -1.02
N LYS A 37 -8.32 -12.41 -0.13
CA LYS A 37 -7.40 -12.98 0.86
C LYS A 37 -6.67 -14.22 0.36
N ARG A 38 -7.24 -14.91 -0.64
CA ARG A 38 -6.68 -16.17 -1.11
C ARG A 38 -5.23 -16.01 -1.58
N CYS A 39 -4.34 -16.82 -1.00
CA CYS A 39 -2.92 -16.82 -1.30
C CYS A 39 -2.43 -18.28 -1.41
N ASN A 40 -1.42 -18.49 -2.22
CA ASN A 40 -0.74 -19.79 -2.34
C ASN A 40 0.52 -19.87 -1.46
N TYR A 41 0.84 -18.81 -0.70
CA TYR A 41 1.84 -18.80 0.37
C TYR A 41 1.17 -18.70 1.73
N ASP A 42 1.86 -19.19 2.75
CA ASP A 42 1.48 -19.13 4.15
C ASP A 42 2.67 -18.56 4.96
N CYS A 43 3.02 -17.31 4.67
CA CYS A 43 4.17 -16.65 5.29
C CYS A 43 3.88 -16.38 6.77
N SER A 44 4.81 -16.77 7.66
CA SER A 44 4.65 -16.69 9.12
C SER A 44 4.42 -15.27 9.66
N TYR A 45 4.92 -14.27 8.95
CA TYR A 45 4.79 -12.85 9.30
C TYR A 45 3.60 -12.15 8.62
N CYS A 46 2.87 -12.85 7.75
CA CYS A 46 1.66 -12.30 7.15
C CYS A 46 0.49 -12.58 8.08
N ALA A 47 -0.14 -11.52 8.58
CA ALA A 47 -1.26 -11.69 9.50
C ALA A 47 -2.40 -12.50 8.86
N SER A 48 -2.99 -13.41 9.62
CA SER A 48 -4.01 -14.38 9.18
C SER A 48 -5.27 -13.73 8.60
N PHE A 49 -5.54 -12.47 8.96
CA PHE A 49 -6.66 -11.72 8.39
C PHE A 49 -6.36 -11.14 6.99
N TYR A 50 -5.10 -11.15 6.53
CA TYR A 50 -4.72 -10.70 5.19
C TYR A 50 -4.64 -11.82 4.18
N HIS A 51 -4.51 -13.09 4.60
CA HIS A 51 -4.41 -14.21 3.68
C HIS A 51 -5.08 -15.47 4.21
N ASP A 52 -5.56 -16.27 3.30
CA ASP A 52 -6.05 -17.64 3.51
C ASP A 52 -5.98 -18.43 2.19
N ASN A 53 -6.46 -19.67 2.19
CA ASN A 53 -6.54 -20.51 1.00
C ASN A 53 -7.97 -20.95 0.66
N TYR A 54 -8.99 -20.36 1.28
CA TYR A 54 -10.38 -20.80 1.18
C TYR A 54 -11.41 -19.70 0.88
N SER A 55 -11.09 -18.42 1.11
CA SER A 55 -11.99 -17.30 0.80
C SER A 55 -12.41 -17.29 -0.68
N PRO A 56 -13.63 -16.87 -1.00
CA PRO A 56 -14.06 -16.77 -2.37
C PRO A 56 -13.22 -15.74 -3.14
N HIS A 57 -13.06 -15.98 -4.44
CA HIS A 57 -12.49 -14.97 -5.33
C HIS A 57 -13.52 -13.89 -5.67
N VAL A 58 -13.05 -12.69 -5.90
CA VAL A 58 -13.84 -11.66 -6.58
C VAL A 58 -14.19 -12.18 -7.98
N THR A 59 -15.48 -12.10 -8.35
CA THR A 59 -15.95 -12.48 -9.67
C THR A 59 -15.62 -11.40 -10.69
N LYS A 60 -15.45 -11.77 -11.95
CA LYS A 60 -15.21 -10.79 -13.02
C LYS A 60 -16.38 -9.83 -13.18
N GLU A 61 -17.62 -10.30 -12.99
CA GLU A 61 -18.83 -9.48 -13.10
C GLU A 61 -18.83 -8.34 -12.07
N SER A 62 -18.56 -8.65 -10.80
CA SER A 62 -18.45 -7.63 -9.74
C SER A 62 -17.27 -6.68 -10.00
N ALA A 63 -16.16 -7.21 -10.48
CA ALA A 63 -14.99 -6.39 -10.82
C ALA A 63 -15.29 -5.43 -11.99
N TYR A 64 -15.96 -5.92 -13.03
CA TYR A 64 -16.34 -5.11 -14.19
C TYR A 64 -17.31 -3.99 -13.81
N ASN A 65 -18.33 -4.32 -13.00
CA ASN A 65 -19.29 -3.34 -12.49
C ASN A 65 -18.58 -2.18 -11.74
N PHE A 66 -17.64 -2.51 -10.83
CA PHE A 66 -16.89 -1.50 -10.12
C PHE A 66 -16.00 -0.66 -11.04
N ILE A 67 -15.28 -1.30 -11.95
CA ILE A 67 -14.38 -0.61 -12.90
C ILE A 67 -15.16 0.35 -13.79
N ASP A 68 -16.37 -0.04 -14.24
CA ASP A 68 -17.25 0.83 -15.03
C ASP A 68 -17.70 2.05 -14.25
N GLN A 69 -18.18 1.85 -13.03
CA GLN A 69 -18.62 2.94 -12.17
C GLN A 69 -17.46 3.90 -11.84
N LEU A 70 -16.24 3.38 -11.57
CA LEU A 70 -15.06 4.20 -11.33
C LEU A 70 -14.67 5.02 -12.56
N ASP A 71 -14.74 4.44 -13.77
CA ASP A 71 -14.43 5.17 -15.00
C ASP A 71 -15.46 6.28 -15.26
N ILE A 72 -16.76 5.99 -15.10
CA ILE A 72 -17.83 6.98 -15.20
C ILE A 72 -17.65 8.12 -14.16
N TYR A 73 -17.35 7.76 -12.92
CA TYR A 73 -17.09 8.75 -11.88
C TYR A 73 -15.87 9.62 -12.21
N ALA A 74 -14.77 9.01 -12.61
CA ALA A 74 -13.57 9.76 -13.01
C ALA A 74 -13.87 10.75 -14.15
N GLN A 75 -14.60 10.32 -15.18
CA GLN A 75 -15.02 11.19 -16.29
C GLN A 75 -15.90 12.35 -15.82
N SER A 76 -16.90 12.08 -14.96
CA SER A 76 -17.78 13.11 -14.40
C SER A 76 -17.02 14.18 -13.60
N GLN A 77 -15.93 13.78 -12.94
CA GLN A 77 -15.04 14.67 -12.21
C GLN A 77 -13.93 15.27 -13.07
N LYS A 78 -13.91 15.02 -14.38
CA LYS A 78 -12.81 15.40 -15.31
C LYS A 78 -11.45 14.91 -14.82
N LYS A 79 -11.40 13.76 -14.17
CA LYS A 79 -10.21 13.12 -13.64
C LYS A 79 -9.82 11.87 -14.43
N LYS A 80 -8.61 11.43 -14.23
CA LYS A 80 -8.13 10.09 -14.55
C LYS A 80 -8.08 9.25 -13.28
N PHE A 81 -7.81 7.96 -13.41
CA PHE A 81 -7.51 7.12 -12.25
C PHE A 81 -6.32 6.21 -12.50
N LYS A 82 -5.70 5.80 -11.42
CA LYS A 82 -4.72 4.73 -11.37
C LYS A 82 -5.21 3.67 -10.39
N MET A 83 -4.95 2.40 -10.72
CA MET A 83 -5.38 1.27 -9.92
C MET A 83 -4.16 0.44 -9.52
N SER A 84 -4.02 0.18 -8.23
CA SER A 84 -3.04 -0.74 -7.66
C SER A 84 -3.75 -1.90 -7.00
N ILE A 85 -3.57 -3.10 -7.55
CA ILE A 85 -4.23 -4.32 -7.09
C ILE A 85 -3.24 -5.14 -6.27
N THR A 86 -3.66 -5.51 -5.07
CA THR A 86 -2.92 -6.36 -4.13
C THR A 86 -3.88 -7.35 -3.48
N GLY A 87 -3.46 -8.06 -2.46
CA GLY A 87 -4.30 -8.99 -1.71
C GLY A 87 -3.46 -10.11 -1.11
N GLY A 88 -4.02 -11.31 -0.98
CA GLY A 88 -3.22 -12.51 -0.80
C GLY A 88 -2.26 -12.67 -1.99
N GLU A 89 -2.65 -13.43 -3.01
CA GLU A 89 -1.96 -13.43 -4.30
C GLU A 89 -2.99 -13.19 -5.41
N PRO A 90 -2.97 -12.03 -6.09
CA PRO A 90 -3.98 -11.70 -7.10
C PRO A 90 -4.07 -12.72 -8.24
N PHE A 91 -2.94 -13.28 -8.65
CA PHE A 91 -2.89 -14.22 -9.77
C PHE A 91 -3.44 -15.63 -9.46
N VAL A 92 -3.81 -15.95 -8.22
CA VAL A 92 -4.55 -17.20 -7.93
C VAL A 92 -6.03 -17.07 -8.25
N ASN A 93 -6.53 -15.85 -8.47
CA ASN A 93 -7.89 -15.65 -8.98
C ASN A 93 -7.94 -16.05 -10.46
N PRO A 94 -8.76 -17.05 -10.85
CA PRO A 94 -8.82 -17.53 -12.23
C PRO A 94 -9.29 -16.47 -13.24
N ASP A 95 -10.05 -15.48 -12.79
CA ASP A 95 -10.54 -14.37 -13.62
C ASP A 95 -9.61 -13.17 -13.67
N PHE A 96 -8.48 -13.22 -12.97
CA PHE A 96 -7.63 -12.02 -12.80
C PHE A 96 -7.14 -11.43 -14.12
N LEU A 97 -6.70 -12.25 -15.08
CA LEU A 97 -6.28 -11.75 -16.39
C LEU A 97 -7.43 -11.09 -17.16
N ASN A 98 -8.66 -11.59 -17.00
CA ASN A 98 -9.85 -10.99 -17.62
C ASN A 98 -10.14 -9.61 -16.97
N ILE A 99 -10.00 -9.50 -15.66
CA ILE A 99 -10.15 -8.24 -14.91
C ILE A 99 -9.12 -7.21 -15.37
N LEU A 100 -7.85 -7.60 -15.50
CA LEU A 100 -6.80 -6.70 -16.01
C LEU A 100 -7.08 -6.24 -17.44
N ALA A 101 -7.48 -7.17 -18.32
CA ALA A 101 -7.81 -6.86 -19.72
C ALA A 101 -8.99 -5.88 -19.81
N TYR A 102 -9.99 -6.05 -18.95
CA TYR A 102 -11.16 -5.17 -18.90
C TYR A 102 -10.82 -3.77 -18.39
N ALA A 103 -10.06 -3.69 -17.31
CA ALA A 103 -9.61 -2.41 -16.75
C ALA A 103 -8.79 -1.61 -17.78
N LYS A 104 -7.90 -2.28 -18.53
CA LYS A 104 -7.05 -1.65 -19.54
C LYS A 104 -7.81 -0.94 -20.65
N GLN A 105 -9.07 -1.31 -20.90
CA GLN A 105 -9.91 -0.69 -21.92
C GLN A 105 -10.52 0.65 -21.48
N LYS A 106 -10.43 1.01 -20.21
CA LYS A 106 -11.08 2.21 -19.67
C LYS A 106 -10.32 3.48 -20.06
N PRO A 107 -11.00 4.48 -20.67
CA PRO A 107 -10.35 5.68 -21.18
C PRO A 107 -9.77 6.59 -20.07
N SER A 108 -10.27 6.46 -18.84
CA SER A 108 -9.77 7.25 -17.73
C SER A 108 -8.62 6.58 -16.98
N LEU A 109 -8.33 5.30 -17.26
CA LEU A 109 -7.22 4.59 -16.61
C LEU A 109 -5.87 5.07 -17.16
N THR A 110 -4.98 5.53 -16.29
CA THR A 110 -3.62 5.94 -16.65
C THR A 110 -2.56 4.92 -16.22
N GLN A 111 -2.81 4.21 -15.13
CA GLN A 111 -1.87 3.25 -14.58
C GLN A 111 -2.59 2.05 -13.99
N LEU A 112 -2.16 0.85 -14.38
CA LEU A 112 -2.60 -0.42 -13.78
C LEU A 112 -1.39 -1.14 -13.20
N ALA A 113 -1.36 -1.25 -11.89
CA ALA A 113 -0.27 -1.84 -11.12
C ALA A 113 -0.76 -3.07 -10.34
N VAL A 114 0.12 -4.04 -10.17
CA VAL A 114 -0.13 -5.24 -9.37
C VAL A 114 1.02 -5.50 -8.42
N VAL A 115 0.71 -5.91 -7.20
CA VAL A 115 1.67 -6.49 -6.25
C VAL A 115 1.43 -8.00 -6.20
N SER A 116 2.47 -8.79 -6.40
CA SER A 116 2.43 -10.26 -6.44
C SER A 116 3.60 -10.86 -5.67
N ASN A 117 3.44 -12.05 -5.15
CA ASN A 117 4.51 -12.80 -4.48
C ASN A 117 5.51 -13.48 -5.45
N GLY A 118 5.32 -13.33 -6.76
CA GLY A 118 6.23 -13.83 -7.78
C GLY A 118 6.18 -15.35 -8.04
N SER A 119 5.31 -16.09 -7.38
CA SER A 119 5.27 -17.56 -7.39
C SER A 119 4.66 -18.17 -8.65
N ILE A 120 3.87 -17.39 -9.37
CA ILE A 120 3.09 -17.87 -10.50
C ILE A 120 4.01 -18.16 -11.71
N PRO A 121 3.68 -19.15 -12.58
CA PRO A 121 4.46 -19.41 -13.77
C PRO A 121 4.65 -18.16 -14.64
N LEU A 122 5.87 -17.96 -15.15
CA LEU A 122 6.25 -16.80 -15.97
C LEU A 122 5.27 -16.53 -17.11
N GLN A 123 4.76 -17.55 -17.75
CA GLN A 123 3.85 -17.42 -18.88
C GLN A 123 2.55 -16.65 -18.55
N ILE A 124 2.09 -16.73 -17.30
CA ILE A 124 0.92 -15.99 -16.81
C ILE A 124 1.30 -14.51 -16.66
N TYR A 125 2.46 -14.22 -16.05
CA TYR A 125 2.96 -12.86 -15.96
C TYR A 125 3.14 -12.22 -17.35
N LEU A 126 3.72 -12.95 -18.31
CA LEU A 126 3.91 -12.45 -19.68
C LEU A 126 2.57 -12.14 -20.37
N LYS A 127 1.49 -12.89 -20.07
CA LYS A 127 0.14 -12.54 -20.53
C LYS A 127 -0.36 -11.24 -19.88
N ALA A 128 -0.10 -11.04 -18.60
CA ALA A 128 -0.53 -9.87 -17.84
C ALA A 128 0.18 -8.58 -18.27
N THR A 129 1.45 -8.66 -18.71
CA THR A 129 2.23 -7.46 -19.11
C THR A 129 1.63 -6.66 -20.26
N LYS A 130 0.74 -7.25 -21.05
CA LYS A 130 -0.03 -6.55 -22.09
C LYS A 130 -0.98 -5.49 -21.51
N TYR A 131 -1.37 -5.64 -20.25
CA TYR A 131 -2.36 -4.80 -19.57
C TYR A 131 -1.72 -3.91 -18.52
N LEU A 132 -0.65 -4.40 -17.87
CA LEU A 132 0.01 -3.72 -16.76
C LEU A 132 0.95 -2.62 -17.22
N THR A 133 0.99 -1.54 -16.43
CA THR A 133 2.05 -0.53 -16.50
C THR A 133 3.15 -0.84 -15.49
N ASN A 134 2.78 -1.41 -14.34
CA ASN A 134 3.69 -1.67 -13.24
C ASN A 134 3.42 -3.05 -12.64
N ILE A 135 4.49 -3.72 -12.23
CA ILE A 135 4.42 -4.89 -11.37
C ILE A 135 5.42 -4.74 -10.23
N THR A 136 4.98 -5.01 -9.01
CA THR A 136 5.86 -5.13 -7.85
C THR A 136 5.86 -6.58 -7.41
N ILE A 137 7.04 -7.19 -7.37
CA ILE A 137 7.19 -8.54 -6.85
C ILE A 137 7.69 -8.47 -5.40
N SER A 138 6.93 -9.03 -4.48
CA SER A 138 7.37 -9.22 -3.10
C SER A 138 8.12 -10.55 -3.01
N LEU A 139 9.43 -10.49 -2.86
CA LEU A 139 10.29 -11.67 -2.75
C LEU A 139 10.38 -12.11 -1.29
N HIS A 140 9.76 -13.25 -0.99
CA HIS A 140 9.61 -13.83 0.34
C HIS A 140 10.66 -14.93 0.57
N LEU A 141 11.65 -14.68 1.46
CA LEU A 141 12.78 -15.58 1.70
C LEU A 141 12.48 -16.75 2.67
N GLU A 142 11.25 -16.87 3.12
CA GLU A 142 10.76 -18.01 3.89
C GLU A 142 10.47 -19.24 3.02
N GLN A 143 10.31 -19.02 1.73
CA GLN A 143 10.05 -20.07 0.77
C GLN A 143 11.29 -20.95 0.51
N SER A 144 11.08 -22.14 -0.06
CA SER A 144 12.20 -23.04 -0.43
C SER A 144 13.15 -22.33 -1.41
N GLN A 145 14.41 -22.79 -1.41
CA GLN A 145 15.44 -22.27 -2.31
C GLN A 145 14.99 -22.32 -3.78
N GLN A 146 14.41 -23.45 -4.21
CA GLN A 146 13.92 -23.62 -5.57
C GLN A 146 12.83 -22.60 -5.94
N VAL A 147 11.92 -22.28 -5.01
CA VAL A 147 10.86 -21.28 -5.21
C VAL A 147 11.46 -19.88 -5.30
N THR A 148 12.44 -19.58 -4.43
CA THR A 148 13.15 -18.30 -4.42
C THR A 148 13.90 -18.08 -5.73
N GLU A 149 14.67 -19.07 -6.20
CA GLU A 149 15.42 -19.02 -7.47
C GLU A 149 14.49 -18.80 -8.67
N ARG A 150 13.38 -19.56 -8.74
CA ARG A 150 12.36 -19.39 -9.79
C ARG A 150 11.75 -17.97 -9.76
N THR A 151 11.51 -17.43 -8.57
CA THR A 151 10.96 -16.07 -8.43
C THR A 151 11.99 -15.03 -8.91
N ILE A 152 13.26 -15.19 -8.59
CA ILE A 152 14.35 -14.34 -9.11
C ILE A 152 14.41 -14.42 -10.64
N ASP A 153 14.33 -15.61 -11.22
CA ASP A 153 14.30 -15.78 -12.68
C ASP A 153 13.10 -15.08 -13.33
N ASN A 154 11.92 -15.15 -12.71
CA ASN A 154 10.75 -14.42 -13.15
C ASN A 154 10.99 -12.90 -13.13
N ILE A 155 11.56 -12.38 -12.04
CA ILE A 155 11.91 -10.96 -11.87
C ILE A 155 12.87 -10.51 -12.98
N LEU A 156 13.96 -11.25 -13.22
CA LEU A 156 14.95 -10.91 -14.24
C LEU A 156 14.32 -10.82 -15.64
N LYS A 157 13.43 -11.74 -15.98
CA LYS A 157 12.73 -11.76 -17.27
C LYS A 157 11.68 -10.63 -17.39
N LEU A 158 10.94 -10.35 -16.33
CA LEU A 158 9.98 -9.24 -16.30
C LEU A 158 10.68 -7.88 -16.39
N ASN A 159 11.84 -7.73 -15.76
CA ASN A 159 12.64 -6.50 -15.81
C ASN A 159 13.16 -6.15 -17.23
N GLN A 160 13.24 -7.13 -18.13
CA GLN A 160 13.64 -6.90 -19.53
C GLN A 160 12.53 -6.31 -20.40
N ILE A 161 11.28 -6.27 -19.91
CA ILE A 161 10.12 -5.80 -20.68
C ILE A 161 10.05 -4.26 -20.60
N LYS A 162 10.43 -3.58 -21.67
CA LYS A 162 10.55 -2.11 -21.72
C LYS A 162 9.28 -1.33 -21.40
N THR A 163 8.12 -1.92 -21.65
CA THR A 163 6.80 -1.28 -21.40
C THR A 163 6.27 -1.51 -20.00
N LEU A 164 6.98 -2.29 -19.18
CA LEU A 164 6.60 -2.65 -17.83
C LEU A 164 7.60 -2.07 -16.84
N PHE A 165 7.12 -1.30 -15.87
CA PHE A 165 7.94 -0.96 -14.70
C PHE A 165 7.91 -2.11 -13.71
N CYS A 166 9.02 -2.84 -13.59
CA CYS A 166 9.18 -3.93 -12.63
C CYS A 166 9.96 -3.43 -11.41
N ASN A 167 9.39 -3.58 -10.22
CA ASN A 167 10.02 -3.28 -8.94
C ASN A 167 9.94 -4.48 -8.00
N VAL A 168 10.89 -4.59 -7.09
CA VAL A 168 10.94 -5.69 -6.11
C VAL A 168 10.90 -5.15 -4.70
N ASN A 169 9.98 -5.67 -3.88
CA ASN A 169 10.07 -5.59 -2.43
C ASN A 169 10.87 -6.81 -1.95
N LEU A 170 12.12 -6.62 -1.61
CA LEU A 170 12.97 -7.66 -1.05
C LEU A 170 12.77 -7.71 0.46
N MET A 171 12.04 -8.73 0.91
CA MET A 171 11.66 -8.86 2.32
C MET A 171 12.84 -9.42 3.12
N LEU A 172 13.43 -8.64 4.02
CA LEU A 172 14.48 -9.12 4.92
C LEU A 172 13.84 -9.92 6.07
N LEU A 173 13.97 -11.23 6.00
CA LEU A 173 13.62 -12.12 7.11
C LEU A 173 14.82 -12.20 8.08
N PRO A 174 14.63 -12.15 9.41
CA PRO A 174 15.72 -12.28 10.38
C PRO A 174 16.62 -13.49 10.10
N GLY A 175 17.91 -13.30 10.21
CA GLY A 175 18.93 -14.32 9.90
C GLY A 175 19.20 -14.56 8.41
N LYS A 176 18.57 -13.79 7.51
CA LYS A 176 18.72 -13.95 6.05
C LYS A 176 19.55 -12.84 5.38
N LEU A 177 20.26 -12.03 6.17
CA LEU A 177 20.98 -10.86 5.65
C LEU A 177 21.98 -11.22 4.53
N ASN A 178 22.74 -12.30 4.67
CA ASN A 178 23.70 -12.73 3.64
C ASN A 178 22.97 -13.10 2.34
N GLN A 179 21.86 -13.86 2.43
CA GLN A 179 21.05 -14.20 1.27
C GLN A 179 20.48 -12.94 0.60
N VAL A 180 20.07 -11.93 1.37
CA VAL A 180 19.61 -10.63 0.85
C VAL A 180 20.74 -9.91 0.12
N LYS A 181 21.98 -9.87 0.68
CA LYS A 181 23.16 -9.26 0.04
C LYS A 181 23.51 -9.94 -1.30
N ASP A 182 23.43 -11.27 -1.36
CA ASP A 182 23.66 -12.04 -2.59
C ASP A 182 22.61 -11.71 -3.66
N ILE A 183 21.34 -11.65 -3.29
CA ILE A 183 20.23 -11.29 -4.19
C ILE A 183 20.38 -9.85 -4.69
N ILE A 184 20.77 -8.91 -3.83
CA ILE A 184 21.05 -7.53 -4.21
C ILE A 184 22.15 -7.48 -5.28
N THR A 185 23.22 -8.26 -5.12
CA THR A 185 24.30 -8.33 -6.11
C THR A 185 23.75 -8.78 -7.47
N ILE A 186 22.84 -9.77 -7.49
CA ILE A 186 22.19 -10.21 -8.73
C ILE A 186 21.33 -9.09 -9.31
N PHE A 187 20.55 -8.39 -8.50
CA PHE A 187 19.67 -7.32 -8.95
C PHE A 187 20.44 -6.11 -9.49
N GLU A 188 21.49 -5.68 -8.81
CA GLU A 188 22.35 -4.56 -9.25
C GLU A 188 23.03 -4.89 -10.58
N LYS A 189 23.58 -6.10 -10.74
CA LYS A 189 24.17 -6.57 -12.01
C LYS A 189 23.19 -6.55 -13.18
N ASN A 190 21.88 -6.76 -12.92
CA ASN A 190 20.85 -6.82 -13.94
C ASN A 190 19.97 -5.55 -14.00
N ASN A 191 20.36 -4.47 -13.31
CA ASN A 191 19.62 -3.22 -13.22
C ASN A 191 18.15 -3.40 -12.76
N VAL A 192 17.87 -4.37 -11.89
CA VAL A 192 16.56 -4.57 -11.28
C VAL A 192 16.35 -3.49 -10.23
N LYS A 193 15.19 -2.84 -10.25
CA LYS A 193 14.79 -1.89 -9.20
C LYS A 193 14.26 -2.67 -8.00
N TYR A 194 14.80 -2.40 -6.82
CA TYR A 194 14.35 -3.05 -5.59
C TYR A 194 14.34 -2.09 -4.41
N ILE A 195 13.56 -2.46 -3.40
CA ILE A 195 13.55 -1.82 -2.09
C ILE A 195 13.63 -2.94 -1.06
N THR A 196 14.59 -2.86 -0.14
CA THR A 196 14.62 -3.78 0.99
C THR A 196 13.57 -3.36 2.00
N ARG A 197 12.75 -4.32 2.43
CA ARG A 197 11.67 -4.11 3.37
C ARG A 197 11.93 -4.87 4.66
N LYS A 198 11.81 -4.18 5.79
CA LYS A 198 11.68 -4.84 7.08
C LYS A 198 10.33 -5.54 7.18
N ILE A 199 10.31 -6.65 7.88
CA ILE A 199 9.12 -7.37 8.26
C ILE A 199 8.79 -6.91 9.68
N GLU A 200 7.56 -6.47 9.91
CA GLU A 200 7.10 -6.21 11.28
C GLU A 200 6.88 -7.57 11.96
N PRO A 201 7.43 -7.78 13.17
CA PRO A 201 7.22 -9.04 13.88
C PRO A 201 5.71 -9.23 14.12
N PRO A 202 5.20 -10.48 13.98
CA PRO A 202 3.80 -10.76 14.20
C PRO A 202 3.40 -10.34 15.61
N PHE A 203 2.21 -9.79 15.78
CA PHE A 203 1.66 -9.54 17.11
C PHE A 203 1.39 -10.86 17.80
N GLU A 204 1.79 -11.03 19.05
CA GLU A 204 1.58 -12.26 19.82
C GLU A 204 0.11 -12.68 19.85
N ASP A 205 -0.80 -11.72 19.93
CA ASP A 205 -2.26 -11.96 19.90
C ASP A 205 -2.81 -12.42 18.56
N THR A 206 -2.07 -12.26 17.46
CA THR A 206 -2.48 -12.75 16.12
C THR A 206 -2.02 -14.19 15.85
N THR A 207 -1.16 -14.72 16.71
CA THR A 207 -0.72 -16.13 16.67
C THR A 207 -1.70 -17.10 17.34
N GLN A 208 -2.78 -16.62 17.96
CA GLN A 208 -3.89 -17.51 18.27
C GLN A 208 -4.42 -18.06 16.94
N VAL A 209 -3.97 -19.28 16.67
CA VAL A 209 -4.37 -20.08 15.51
C VAL A 209 -5.89 -20.07 15.46
N ILE A 210 -6.44 -19.19 14.65
CA ILE A 210 -7.87 -19.19 14.34
C ILE A 210 -8.12 -20.59 13.75
N LYS A 211 -8.78 -21.42 14.52
CA LYS A 211 -9.08 -22.79 14.09
C LYS A 211 -9.80 -22.68 12.76
N LYS A 212 -9.22 -23.31 11.74
CA LYS A 212 -9.77 -23.41 10.40
C LYS A 212 -11.28 -23.70 10.49
N GLY A 213 -12.11 -22.71 10.12
CA GLY A 213 -13.57 -22.83 10.15
C GLY A 213 -14.35 -21.90 11.10
N ASP A 214 -13.70 -21.16 12.01
CA ASP A 214 -14.41 -20.19 12.87
C ASP A 214 -14.49 -18.81 12.20
N THR A 215 -15.43 -18.70 11.27
CA THR A 215 -15.66 -17.47 10.49
C THR A 215 -16.15 -16.28 11.32
N GLN A 216 -16.77 -16.51 12.50
CA GLN A 216 -17.27 -15.42 13.35
C GLN A 216 -16.16 -14.83 14.25
N ALA A 217 -15.24 -15.67 14.73
CA ALA A 217 -14.06 -15.19 15.46
C ALA A 217 -13.16 -14.37 14.54
N ILE A 218 -12.90 -14.89 13.31
CA ILE A 218 -12.15 -14.20 12.28
C ILE A 218 -12.72 -12.81 11.98
N LYS A 219 -14.05 -12.70 11.85
CA LYS A 219 -14.70 -11.42 11.52
C LYS A 219 -14.55 -10.40 12.66
N ARG A 220 -14.70 -10.81 13.91
CA ARG A 220 -14.54 -9.93 15.08
C ARG A 220 -13.10 -9.46 15.29
N GLU A 221 -12.13 -10.34 15.11
CA GLU A 221 -10.70 -9.98 15.18
C GLU A 221 -10.30 -9.02 14.06
N GLN A 222 -10.80 -9.23 12.85
CA GLN A 222 -10.59 -8.32 11.73
C GLN A 222 -11.16 -6.93 11.99
N GLU A 223 -12.37 -6.85 12.50
CA GLU A 223 -13.02 -5.57 12.85
C GLU A 223 -12.25 -4.85 13.96
N THR A 224 -11.80 -5.56 15.00
CA THR A 224 -11.03 -4.98 16.10
C THR A 224 -9.64 -4.55 15.64
N PHE A 225 -8.93 -5.37 14.88
CA PHE A 225 -7.59 -5.04 14.39
C PHE A 225 -7.60 -3.84 13.42
N VAL A 226 -8.52 -3.83 12.49
CA VAL A 226 -8.69 -2.71 11.54
C VAL A 226 -9.03 -1.44 12.32
N TYR A 227 -9.93 -1.52 13.27
CA TYR A 227 -10.28 -0.40 14.15
C TYR A 227 -9.06 0.10 14.95
N ASP A 228 -8.33 -0.77 15.61
CA ASP A 228 -7.18 -0.40 16.44
C ASP A 228 -6.00 0.14 15.61
N LYS A 229 -5.75 -0.42 14.43
CA LYS A 229 -4.73 0.08 13.50
C LYS A 229 -5.07 1.46 12.96
N ILE A 230 -6.35 1.73 12.69
CA ILE A 230 -6.82 2.99 12.11
C ILE A 230 -6.97 4.08 13.16
N HIS A 231 -7.51 3.74 14.33
CA HIS A 231 -7.84 4.70 15.38
C HIS A 231 -6.72 4.93 16.39
N GLY A 232 -5.54 4.35 16.16
CA GLY A 232 -4.34 4.66 16.93
C GLY A 232 -4.45 4.31 18.41
N LYS A 233 -5.22 3.28 18.77
CA LYS A 233 -5.16 2.75 20.13
C LYS A 233 -3.78 2.17 20.36
N ASN A 234 -2.88 3.04 20.84
CA ASN A 234 -1.64 2.75 21.55
C ASN A 234 -0.84 1.53 21.07
N GLN A 235 -0.57 1.42 19.77
CA GLN A 235 0.68 0.79 19.39
C GLN A 235 1.77 1.77 19.84
N ASN A 236 2.25 1.56 21.06
CA ASN A 236 3.31 2.35 21.61
C ASN A 236 4.48 2.24 20.63
N LYS A 237 4.88 3.36 19.99
CA LYS A 237 6.00 3.38 19.05
C LYS A 237 7.22 2.73 19.67
N GLN A 238 7.36 2.90 20.99
CA GLN A 238 8.39 2.31 21.81
C GLN A 238 8.28 0.77 21.88
N ASP A 239 7.08 0.21 21.88
CA ASP A 239 6.85 -1.24 21.87
C ASP A 239 7.28 -1.86 20.51
N LEU A 240 6.90 -1.23 19.40
CA LEU A 240 7.33 -1.69 18.07
C LEU A 240 8.86 -1.60 17.89
N GLU A 241 9.49 -0.51 18.34
CA GLU A 241 10.95 -0.36 18.27
C GLU A 241 11.66 -1.44 19.11
N THR A 242 11.17 -1.71 20.31
CA THR A 242 11.70 -2.78 21.17
C THR A 242 11.55 -4.15 20.51
N ARG A 243 10.39 -4.47 19.97
CA ARG A 243 10.12 -5.74 19.28
C ARG A 243 10.97 -5.92 18.02
N LEU A 244 11.23 -4.85 17.28
CA LEU A 244 12.14 -4.89 16.13
C LEU A 244 13.58 -5.15 16.56
N GLN A 245 14.04 -4.61 17.70
CA GLN A 245 15.36 -4.86 18.25
C GLN A 245 15.53 -6.31 18.76
N GLU A 246 14.44 -6.92 19.22
CA GLU A 246 14.42 -8.34 19.58
C GLU A 246 14.35 -9.28 18.37
N TYR A 247 13.71 -8.82 17.28
CA TYR A 247 13.45 -9.60 16.08
C TYR A 247 14.64 -9.63 15.13
N TYR A 248 15.36 -8.51 14.99
CA TYR A 248 16.52 -8.35 14.10
C TYR A 248 17.81 -8.22 14.87
N SER A 249 18.90 -8.72 14.29
CA SER A 249 20.25 -8.40 14.78
C SER A 249 20.60 -6.92 14.54
N GLN A 250 21.58 -6.41 15.29
CA GLN A 250 22.05 -5.03 15.11
C GLN A 250 22.56 -4.78 13.68
N GLU A 251 23.27 -5.74 13.06
CA GLU A 251 23.73 -5.64 11.68
C GLU A 251 22.58 -5.53 10.68
N GLU A 252 21.49 -6.28 10.89
CA GLU A 252 20.29 -6.23 10.04
C GLU A 252 19.58 -4.89 10.17
N LEU A 253 19.46 -4.34 11.38
CA LEU A 253 18.85 -3.02 11.62
C LEU A 253 19.66 -1.89 10.96
N GLU A 254 20.99 -1.94 11.08
CA GLU A 254 21.88 -0.99 10.42
C GLU A 254 21.75 -1.09 8.90
N PHE A 255 21.74 -2.30 8.35
CA PHE A 255 21.53 -2.52 6.93
C PHE A 255 20.19 -1.95 6.44
N LEU A 256 19.09 -2.23 7.13
CA LEU A 256 17.77 -1.70 6.80
C LEU A 256 17.74 -0.16 6.82
N SER A 257 18.39 0.46 7.81
CA SER A 257 18.43 1.92 7.94
C SER A 257 19.13 2.62 6.75
N THR A 258 20.06 1.93 6.08
CA THR A 258 20.81 2.47 4.94
C THR A 258 20.17 2.21 3.58
N LYS A 259 19.29 1.22 3.49
CA LYS A 259 18.74 0.72 2.21
C LYS A 259 17.25 0.98 2.02
N GLU A 260 16.55 1.42 3.06
CA GLU A 260 15.12 1.73 2.95
C GLU A 260 14.95 3.11 2.29
N VAL A 261 14.47 3.12 1.04
CA VAL A 261 14.19 4.35 0.30
C VAL A 261 12.68 4.49 0.12
N ASN A 262 12.15 5.61 0.60
CA ASN A 262 10.75 5.95 0.41
C ASN A 262 10.60 7.03 -0.65
N TRP A 263 9.89 6.72 -1.73
CA TRP A 263 9.65 7.61 -2.87
C TRP A 263 8.38 8.46 -2.76
N ASN A 264 7.60 8.29 -1.67
CA ASN A 264 6.33 8.97 -1.49
C ASN A 264 6.55 10.34 -0.84
N ASN A 265 6.73 11.38 -1.63
CA ASN A 265 6.94 12.73 -1.15
C ASN A 265 5.62 13.49 -0.97
N ILE A 266 5.51 14.20 0.15
CA ILE A 266 4.41 15.08 0.49
C ILE A 266 4.92 16.50 0.56
N ARG A 267 4.18 17.42 -0.04
CA ARG A 267 4.39 18.85 0.06
C ARG A 267 3.45 19.43 1.10
N LEU A 268 4.05 20.03 2.11
CA LEU A 268 3.34 20.78 3.15
C LEU A 268 3.45 22.26 2.80
N HIS A 269 2.34 22.84 2.39
CA HIS A 269 2.29 24.27 2.06
C HIS A 269 1.99 25.07 3.32
N ARG A 270 2.78 26.10 3.57
CA ARG A 270 2.63 27.09 4.61
C ARG A 270 2.37 28.44 3.95
N GLU A 271 2.00 29.43 4.74
CA GLU A 271 1.68 30.76 4.21
C GLU A 271 2.83 31.38 3.37
N THR A 272 4.07 31.15 3.79
CA THR A 272 5.26 31.76 3.18
C THR A 272 6.15 30.84 2.38
N ASP A 273 6.05 29.51 2.56
CA ASP A 273 6.93 28.54 1.93
C ASP A 273 6.31 27.15 1.77
N MET A 274 7.11 26.21 1.30
CA MET A 274 6.74 24.82 1.10
C MET A 274 7.83 23.87 1.62
N LEU A 275 7.43 22.90 2.44
CA LEU A 275 8.31 21.83 2.91
C LEU A 275 7.96 20.53 2.17
N GLU A 276 8.93 19.90 1.54
CA GLU A 276 8.77 18.57 0.93
C GLU A 276 9.46 17.51 1.80
N LEU A 277 8.71 16.50 2.20
CA LEU A 277 9.16 15.36 3.03
C LEU A 277 8.68 14.06 2.41
N ASN A 278 9.43 12.97 2.58
CA ASN A 278 8.86 11.66 2.34
C ASN A 278 7.95 11.23 3.50
N THR A 279 7.11 10.22 3.29
CA THR A 279 6.10 9.80 4.28
C THR A 279 6.70 9.26 5.57
N ASP A 280 7.92 8.72 5.56
CA ASP A 280 8.59 8.21 6.76
C ASP A 280 9.20 9.36 7.58
N GLU A 281 9.80 10.34 6.90
CA GLU A 281 10.23 11.59 7.56
C GLU A 281 9.05 12.34 8.19
N LEU A 282 7.90 12.37 7.49
CA LEU A 282 6.68 12.98 8.00
C LEU A 282 6.23 12.31 9.30
N LYS A 283 6.21 10.96 9.32
CA LYS A 283 5.90 10.18 10.53
C LYS A 283 6.92 10.39 11.64
N ALA A 284 8.22 10.32 11.29
CA ALA A 284 9.30 10.47 12.27
C ALA A 284 9.26 11.83 12.97
N ARG A 285 8.80 12.88 12.26
CA ARG A 285 8.62 14.24 12.81
C ARG A 285 7.26 14.47 13.47
N GLY A 286 6.37 13.48 13.52
CA GLY A 286 5.02 13.62 14.08
C GLY A 286 4.11 14.57 13.29
N LEU A 287 4.44 14.87 12.02
CA LEU A 287 3.69 15.78 11.17
C LEU A 287 2.55 15.10 10.39
N ASN A 288 2.30 13.82 10.64
CA ASN A 288 1.24 13.04 10.01
C ASN A 288 -0.09 13.11 10.79
N THR A 289 -0.39 14.26 11.40
CA THR A 289 -1.60 14.53 12.18
C THR A 289 -2.48 15.51 11.44
N TRP A 290 -3.68 15.10 11.09
CA TRP A 290 -4.61 15.88 10.27
C TRP A 290 -5.97 16.07 10.95
N LEU A 291 -6.04 15.89 12.28
CA LEU A 291 -7.28 16.04 13.06
C LEU A 291 -7.92 17.40 12.80
N GLY A 292 -9.19 17.41 12.41
CA GLY A 292 -9.95 18.61 12.09
C GLY A 292 -9.73 19.18 10.68
N TRP A 293 -8.79 18.62 9.88
CA TRP A 293 -8.59 19.06 8.50
C TRP A 293 -9.60 18.43 7.55
N GLN A 294 -9.94 19.14 6.50
CA GLN A 294 -10.63 18.53 5.36
C GLN A 294 -9.68 17.61 4.59
N CYS A 295 -10.07 16.34 4.45
CA CYS A 295 -9.32 15.31 3.75
C CYS A 295 -10.10 14.84 2.52
N PHE A 296 -9.44 14.80 1.37
CA PHE A 296 -10.05 14.48 0.08
C PHE A 296 -10.06 12.97 -0.23
N ILE A 297 -9.99 12.11 0.78
CA ILE A 297 -10.24 10.67 0.58
C ILE A 297 -11.66 10.46 0.01
N GLY A 298 -11.80 9.50 -0.88
CA GLY A 298 -13.02 9.24 -1.65
C GLY A 298 -13.14 10.10 -2.92
N ILE A 299 -12.42 11.22 -2.99
CA ILE A 299 -12.37 12.11 -4.16
C ILE A 299 -11.07 11.97 -4.92
N ASP A 300 -9.95 11.83 -4.20
CA ASP A 300 -8.61 11.64 -4.76
C ASP A 300 -8.06 10.24 -4.51
N SER A 301 -8.70 9.47 -3.65
CA SER A 301 -8.34 8.08 -3.37
C SER A 301 -9.57 7.22 -3.12
N LEU A 302 -9.42 5.91 -3.31
CA LEU A 302 -10.39 4.88 -2.97
C LEU A 302 -9.64 3.68 -2.42
N TYR A 303 -10.28 2.98 -1.52
CA TYR A 303 -9.82 1.71 -1.00
C TYR A 303 -10.91 0.65 -1.11
N ILE A 304 -10.58 -0.49 -1.72
CA ILE A 304 -11.48 -1.63 -1.83
C ILE A 304 -10.91 -2.76 -0.98
N GLN A 305 -11.70 -3.22 -0.04
CA GLN A 305 -11.35 -4.33 0.83
C GLN A 305 -11.48 -5.69 0.13
N HIS A 306 -10.86 -6.70 0.73
CA HIS A 306 -10.87 -8.08 0.23
C HIS A 306 -12.27 -8.70 0.07
N ASN A 307 -13.27 -8.20 0.79
CA ASN A 307 -14.66 -8.63 0.73
C ASN A 307 -15.48 -7.86 -0.31
N GLY A 308 -14.85 -6.93 -1.05
CA GLY A 308 -15.48 -6.12 -2.08
C GLY A 308 -16.10 -4.81 -1.59
N GLU A 309 -16.02 -4.50 -0.30
CA GLU A 309 -16.48 -3.23 0.24
C GLU A 309 -15.60 -2.07 -0.23
N VAL A 310 -16.23 -0.98 -0.64
CA VAL A 310 -15.57 0.22 -1.15
C VAL A 310 -15.61 1.32 -0.11
N TYR A 311 -14.45 1.90 0.18
CA TYR A 311 -14.26 2.97 1.15
C TYR A 311 -13.54 4.17 0.53
N ARG A 312 -13.64 5.31 1.19
CA ARG A 312 -12.98 6.56 0.78
C ARG A 312 -11.45 6.44 0.76
N GLY A 313 -10.88 5.74 1.72
CA GLY A 313 -9.44 5.56 1.88
C GLY A 313 -9.12 4.36 2.76
N ASN A 314 -7.85 4.04 2.86
CA ASN A 314 -7.34 2.91 3.62
C ASN A 314 -7.48 3.10 5.15
N CYS A 315 -7.68 4.35 5.59
CA CYS A 315 -7.97 4.68 6.99
C CYS A 315 -9.42 4.34 7.39
N LEU A 316 -10.28 3.94 6.46
CA LEU A 316 -11.71 3.61 6.65
C LEU A 316 -12.52 4.72 7.32
N LEU A 317 -12.07 5.97 7.30
CA LEU A 317 -12.84 7.10 7.82
C LEU A 317 -14.03 7.41 6.92
N GLY A 318 -15.15 7.73 7.54
CA GLY A 318 -16.43 7.92 6.88
C GLY A 318 -17.15 6.60 6.59
N ASP A 319 -18.34 6.71 5.99
CA ASP A 319 -19.18 5.56 5.69
C ASP A 319 -18.61 4.74 4.52
N LYS A 320 -18.99 3.46 4.50
CA LYS A 320 -18.83 2.60 3.34
C LYS A 320 -19.55 3.23 2.14
N LEU A 321 -18.88 3.31 0.99
CA LEU A 321 -19.46 3.88 -0.22
C LEU A 321 -20.38 2.89 -0.97
N GLY A 322 -20.16 1.59 -0.77
CA GLY A 322 -20.91 0.52 -1.42
C GLY A 322 -20.09 -0.76 -1.55
N ASP A 323 -20.48 -1.63 -2.44
CA ASP A 323 -19.81 -2.90 -2.75
C ASP A 323 -19.54 -2.98 -4.26
N ILE A 324 -18.43 -3.62 -4.67
CA ILE A 324 -18.02 -3.73 -6.08
C ILE A 324 -19.09 -4.36 -7.00
N GLY A 325 -19.96 -5.20 -6.45
CA GLY A 325 -21.08 -5.84 -7.17
C GLY A 325 -22.37 -5.03 -7.15
N GLY A 326 -22.43 -3.94 -6.40
CA GLY A 326 -23.58 -3.06 -6.24
C GLY A 326 -23.37 -1.65 -6.75
N GLU A 327 -24.18 -0.73 -6.26
CA GLU A 327 -24.05 0.71 -6.54
C GLU A 327 -23.06 1.35 -5.57
N ILE A 328 -22.26 2.30 -6.07
CA ILE A 328 -21.30 3.07 -5.28
C ILE A 328 -21.81 4.50 -5.09
N ASN A 329 -21.93 4.91 -3.83
CA ASN A 329 -22.29 6.26 -3.44
C ASN A 329 -21.08 7.19 -3.46
N TRP A 330 -20.80 7.76 -4.63
CA TRP A 330 -19.63 8.58 -4.84
C TRP A 330 -19.66 9.88 -4.04
N PRO A 331 -18.64 10.19 -3.24
CA PRO A 331 -18.63 11.41 -2.44
C PRO A 331 -18.39 12.64 -3.31
N SER A 332 -19.15 13.70 -3.07
CA SER A 332 -18.99 15.01 -3.73
C SER A 332 -18.19 16.01 -2.89
N GLN A 333 -17.98 15.72 -1.60
CA GLN A 333 -17.30 16.61 -0.66
C GLN A 333 -16.20 15.88 0.11
N PRO A 334 -15.11 16.57 0.48
CA PRO A 334 -14.12 16.03 1.41
C PRO A 334 -14.76 15.76 2.77
N LEU A 335 -14.11 14.96 3.59
CA LEU A 335 -14.54 14.75 4.97
C LEU A 335 -13.57 15.42 5.95
N VAL A 336 -14.05 15.74 7.14
CA VAL A 336 -13.21 16.21 8.24
C VAL A 336 -12.48 15.01 8.84
N CYS A 337 -11.15 15.06 8.87
CA CYS A 337 -10.34 14.00 9.46
C CYS A 337 -10.55 13.95 10.99
N THR A 338 -10.92 12.79 11.49
CA THR A 338 -11.11 12.55 12.93
C THR A 338 -10.01 11.67 13.53
N ALA A 339 -9.06 11.19 12.70
CA ALA A 339 -7.93 10.39 13.16
C ALA A 339 -6.87 11.24 13.84
N THR A 340 -6.30 10.72 14.91
CA THR A 340 -5.20 11.36 15.64
C THR A 340 -3.89 11.29 14.88
N SER A 341 -3.73 10.30 13.99
CA SER A 341 -2.57 10.18 13.10
C SER A 341 -2.95 9.48 11.80
N CYS A 342 -2.21 9.76 10.73
CA CYS A 342 -2.36 9.11 9.44
C CYS A 342 -1.19 8.12 9.22
N GLY A 343 -1.46 6.81 9.34
CA GLY A 343 -0.44 5.75 9.24
C GLY A 343 -0.20 5.22 7.83
N CYS A 344 -1.21 5.29 6.95
CA CYS A 344 -1.14 4.75 5.60
C CYS A 344 -0.46 5.71 4.62
N ASN A 345 0.59 5.23 3.93
CA ASN A 345 1.30 6.06 2.95
C ASN A 345 0.38 6.54 1.82
N ALA A 346 -0.56 5.72 1.36
CA ALA A 346 -1.50 6.11 0.31
C ALA A 346 -2.40 7.27 0.75
N ASP A 347 -2.97 7.20 1.95
CA ASP A 347 -3.86 8.24 2.48
C ASP A 347 -3.09 9.50 2.87
N MET A 348 -1.81 9.38 3.30
CA MET A 348 -0.97 10.56 3.53
C MET A 348 -0.77 11.39 2.27
N MET A 349 -0.69 10.76 1.09
CA MET A 349 -0.51 11.43 -0.20
C MET A 349 -1.75 12.19 -0.68
N VAL A 350 -2.91 11.92 -0.10
CA VAL A 350 -4.16 12.59 -0.45
C VAL A 350 -4.14 14.05 0.00
N ARG A 351 -4.73 14.94 -0.77
CA ARG A 351 -4.86 16.38 -0.41
C ARG A 351 -5.56 16.57 0.93
N LYS A 352 -5.08 17.55 1.68
CA LYS A 352 -5.67 17.98 2.95
C LYS A 352 -5.55 19.48 3.11
N THR A 353 -6.54 20.10 3.76
CA THR A 353 -6.55 21.55 4.00
C THR A 353 -7.25 21.91 5.30
N LYS A 354 -6.79 22.97 5.96
CA LYS A 354 -7.50 23.59 7.08
C LYS A 354 -8.58 24.57 6.59
N ASP A 355 -8.40 25.17 5.41
CA ASP A 355 -9.35 26.13 4.87
C ASP A 355 -10.55 25.42 4.23
N PRO A 356 -11.76 25.55 4.81
CA PRO A 356 -12.95 24.96 4.23
C PRO A 356 -13.37 25.58 2.89
N LYS A 357 -12.85 26.75 2.57
CA LYS A 357 -13.12 27.47 1.31
C LYS A 357 -12.07 27.18 0.24
N TYR A 358 -10.97 26.49 0.59
CA TYR A 358 -9.89 26.20 -0.33
C TYR A 358 -10.35 25.22 -1.41
N LYS A 359 -10.78 25.78 -2.51
CA LYS A 359 -10.87 25.03 -3.77
C LYS A 359 -9.44 24.94 -4.27
N LEU A 360 -8.80 23.81 -4.04
CA LEU A 360 -7.50 23.50 -4.61
C LEU A 360 -7.63 23.69 -6.13
N LEU A 361 -7.14 24.80 -6.60
CA LEU A 361 -7.05 25.09 -8.02
C LEU A 361 -6.29 23.95 -8.66
N ILE A 362 -6.95 23.33 -9.61
CA ILE A 362 -6.35 22.36 -10.53
C ILE A 362 -5.71 23.24 -11.60
N ASP A 363 -4.51 23.74 -11.29
CA ASP A 363 -3.66 24.39 -12.28
C ASP A 363 -2.77 23.36 -12.93
#